data_0f5611161cb0ea7a88212096db12e28c
#
_entry.id   0f5611161cb0ea7a88212096db12e28c
#
_cell.length_a   1.000
_cell.length_b   1.000
_cell.length_c   1.000
_cell.angle_alpha   90.00
_cell.angle_beta   90.00
_cell.angle_gamma   90.00
#
_symmetry.space_group_name_H-M   'P 1'
#
loop_
_entity.id
_entity.type
_entity.pdbx_description
1 polymer ?
#
loop_
_entity_poly.entity_id
_entity_poly.type
_entity_poly.pdbx_seq_one_letter_code
_entity_poly.pdbx_strand_id
1 'polypeptide(L)'
;IGTTDGCAGQSLLFDYPYAYKFSLAVVGEDGETHHGLFDVSYLSTIPGTVLYAPSCYDELTMCLRRGIYEEKGLIGIRYPRGRDTSTFDQSVLNTEYTHVSGHKTDTLLISYGRIYDALYHAKQRADQMACPCDLLKLTRIFPIQEAIVEIAKSYRHILFFEEAYYYGGISQLLGDQLLEQGYTGTYVRIAPKDFIRQAPMQV
;
A
#
# COMPACT_ATOMS: atom_id res chain seq x y z
N ILE A 1 -7.03 22.54 -6.12
CA ILE A 1 -6.08 21.47 -6.51
C ILE A 1 -4.72 22.15 -6.58
N GLY A 2 -4.00 22.21 -5.48
CA GLY A 2 -2.63 22.68 -5.44
C GLY A 2 -1.69 21.49 -5.58
N THR A 3 -1.02 21.37 -6.70
CA THR A 3 0.17 20.54 -6.84
C THR A 3 1.29 21.27 -6.09
N THR A 4 1.60 20.86 -4.87
CA THR A 4 2.86 21.27 -4.24
C THR A 4 3.91 20.25 -4.63
N ASP A 5 4.64 20.58 -5.70
CA ASP A 5 5.90 19.93 -6.00
C ASP A 5 6.85 20.13 -4.81
N GLY A 6 7.19 19.04 -4.17
CA GLY A 6 8.35 18.90 -3.33
C GLY A 6 8.42 19.77 -2.08
N CYS A 7 7.67 19.43 -1.08
CA CYS A 7 8.03 19.60 0.35
C CYS A 7 6.90 19.07 1.23
N ALA A 8 6.95 17.81 1.56
CA ALA A 8 6.01 17.19 2.52
C ALA A 8 6.21 17.70 3.97
N GLY A 9 6.90 18.82 4.16
CA GLY A 9 7.32 19.31 5.46
C GLY A 9 6.57 20.51 6.02
N GLN A 10 5.63 21.15 5.33
CA GLN A 10 5.16 22.46 5.77
C GLN A 10 3.67 22.71 5.90
N SER A 11 2.81 21.71 5.84
CA SER A 11 1.37 21.97 6.09
C SER A 11 0.75 21.05 7.15
N LEU A 12 1.54 20.60 8.07
CA LEU A 12 1.05 19.95 9.27
C LEU A 12 0.63 21.02 10.27
N LEU A 13 -0.57 20.94 10.76
CA LEU A 13 -1.16 21.71 11.85
C LEU A 13 -2.13 22.78 11.38
N PHE A 14 -3.36 22.38 11.06
CA PHE A 14 -4.52 23.22 11.37
C PHE A 14 -5.78 22.37 11.45
N ASP A 15 -6.51 22.56 12.51
CA ASP A 15 -7.84 22.05 12.80
C ASP A 15 -8.85 22.59 11.78
N TYR A 16 -8.94 21.95 10.62
CA TYR A 16 -9.94 22.30 9.62
C TYR A 16 -10.67 21.05 9.09
N PRO A 17 -11.98 21.15 8.86
CA PRO A 17 -12.79 20.02 8.41
C PRO A 17 -12.58 19.65 6.93
N TYR A 18 -11.45 19.99 6.35
CA TYR A 18 -11.13 19.70 4.95
C TYR A 18 -10.09 18.59 4.84
N ALA A 19 -10.37 17.64 3.97
CA ALA A 19 -9.43 16.59 3.63
C ALA A 19 -8.16 17.20 2.99
N TYR A 20 -7.04 17.14 3.68
CA TYR A 20 -5.74 17.43 3.08
C TYR A 20 -5.31 16.23 2.25
N LYS A 21 -5.04 16.47 0.98
CA LYS A 21 -4.61 15.45 0.04
C LYS A 21 -3.14 15.65 -0.24
N PHE A 22 -2.36 14.65 0.10
CA PHE A 22 -0.97 14.59 -0.30
C PHE A 22 -0.85 13.64 -1.49
N SER A 23 -0.32 14.18 -2.59
CA SER A 23 0.23 13.40 -3.66
C SER A 23 1.64 12.98 -3.25
N LEU A 24 1.87 11.70 -3.08
CA LEU A 24 3.15 11.17 -2.67
C LEU A 24 3.73 10.37 -3.82
N ALA A 25 4.73 10.94 -4.50
CA ALA A 25 5.44 10.22 -5.54
C ALA A 25 6.25 9.08 -4.90
N VAL A 26 5.96 7.89 -5.32
CA VAL A 26 6.77 6.70 -5.01
C VAL A 26 8.02 6.73 -5.87
N VAL A 27 9.04 5.96 -5.55
CA VAL A 27 10.33 5.87 -6.25
C VAL A 27 10.19 6.05 -7.77
N GLY A 28 10.88 7.04 -8.33
CA GLY A 28 10.81 7.41 -9.74
C GLY A 28 12.11 8.09 -10.22
N GLU A 29 12.01 8.87 -11.30
CA GLU A 29 13.12 9.59 -11.90
C GLU A 29 13.63 10.79 -11.07
N ASP A 30 12.85 11.22 -10.09
CA ASP A 30 13.19 12.31 -9.17
C ASP A 30 14.19 11.78 -8.13
N GLY A 31 15.26 12.48 -7.85
CA GLY A 31 16.33 12.03 -6.95
C GLY A 31 15.89 11.61 -5.54
N GLU A 32 16.79 11.09 -4.76
CA GLU A 32 16.57 10.46 -3.43
C GLU A 32 15.73 11.31 -2.46
N THR A 33 15.80 12.64 -2.57
CA THR A 33 15.05 13.58 -1.72
C THR A 33 13.55 13.69 -2.06
N HIS A 34 13.12 13.16 -3.21
CA HIS A 34 11.75 13.25 -3.69
C HIS A 34 11.03 11.88 -3.68
N HIS A 35 11.69 10.85 -3.19
CA HIS A 35 11.08 9.54 -3.05
C HIS A 35 10.15 9.50 -1.83
N GLY A 36 8.91 9.08 -2.02
CA GLY A 36 7.94 8.83 -0.97
C GLY A 36 8.22 7.55 -0.17
N LEU A 37 9.45 7.37 0.31
CA LEU A 37 9.82 6.20 1.11
C LEU A 37 9.32 6.29 2.55
N PHE A 38 9.36 7.49 3.12
CA PHE A 38 9.10 7.72 4.56
C PHE A 38 7.69 8.24 4.84
N ASP A 39 6.90 8.51 3.80
CA ASP A 39 5.56 9.08 3.89
C ASP A 39 4.63 8.27 4.80
N VAL A 40 4.61 6.96 4.63
CA VAL A 40 3.80 6.06 5.46
C VAL A 40 4.23 6.15 6.91
N SER A 41 5.55 6.12 7.17
CA SER A 41 6.09 6.10 8.53
C SER A 41 5.73 7.34 9.34
N TYR A 42 5.79 8.54 8.75
CA TYR A 42 5.44 9.76 9.50
C TYR A 42 3.94 10.06 9.49
N LEU A 43 3.21 9.78 8.41
CA LEU A 43 1.78 10.04 8.35
C LEU A 43 0.98 9.11 9.26
N SER A 44 1.39 7.85 9.40
CA SER A 44 0.73 6.90 10.30
C SER A 44 0.88 7.25 11.79
N THR A 45 1.81 8.15 12.15
CA THR A 45 1.94 8.63 13.54
C THR A 45 0.91 9.70 13.91
N ILE A 46 0.21 10.26 12.94
CA ILE A 46 -0.76 11.34 13.16
C ILE A 46 -2.14 10.75 13.42
N PRO A 47 -2.75 10.98 14.60
CA PRO A 47 -4.06 10.45 14.92
C PRO A 47 -5.13 10.88 13.92
N GLY A 48 -6.01 9.96 13.55
CA GLY A 48 -7.10 10.22 12.60
C GLY A 48 -6.70 10.29 11.14
N THR A 49 -5.44 9.97 10.82
CA THR A 49 -4.98 9.87 9.42
C THR A 49 -5.59 8.63 8.74
N VAL A 50 -5.97 8.79 7.48
CA VAL A 50 -6.34 7.70 6.58
C VAL A 50 -5.42 7.73 5.36
N LEU A 51 -4.79 6.60 5.02
CA LEU A 51 -3.91 6.47 3.88
C LEU A 51 -4.46 5.48 2.86
N TYR A 52 -4.47 5.90 1.61
CA TYR A 52 -4.81 5.07 0.45
C TYR A 52 -3.59 4.90 -0.46
N ALA A 53 -3.48 3.74 -1.08
CA ALA A 53 -2.47 3.45 -2.09
C ALA A 53 -3.11 2.70 -3.28
N PRO A 54 -3.80 3.43 -4.17
CA PRO A 54 -4.43 2.85 -5.35
C PRO A 54 -3.39 2.23 -6.29
N SER A 55 -3.78 1.15 -6.97
CA SER A 55 -2.93 0.38 -7.88
C SER A 55 -3.15 0.71 -9.35
N CYS A 56 -4.23 1.42 -9.68
CA CYS A 56 -4.59 1.86 -11.04
C CYS A 56 -5.36 3.19 -11.01
N TYR A 57 -5.62 3.77 -12.19
CA TYR A 57 -6.35 5.05 -12.29
C TYR A 57 -7.79 4.99 -11.79
N ASP A 58 -8.47 3.88 -12.00
CA ASP A 58 -9.85 3.74 -11.55
C ASP A 58 -9.92 3.71 -10.02
N GLU A 59 -9.03 2.98 -9.35
CA GLU A 59 -8.92 3.03 -7.89
C GLU A 59 -8.50 4.42 -7.39
N LEU A 60 -7.59 5.10 -8.08
CA LEU A 60 -7.22 6.48 -7.73
C LEU A 60 -8.45 7.40 -7.76
N THR A 61 -9.28 7.27 -8.79
CA THR A 61 -10.52 8.02 -8.91
C THR A 61 -11.48 7.71 -7.75
N MET A 62 -11.64 6.44 -7.41
CA MET A 62 -12.46 6.00 -6.27
C MET A 62 -11.92 6.55 -4.94
N CYS A 63 -10.61 6.45 -4.69
CA CYS A 63 -9.98 6.96 -3.47
C CYS A 63 -10.08 8.48 -3.36
N LEU A 64 -9.89 9.21 -4.47
CA LEU A 64 -10.07 10.66 -4.51
C LEU A 64 -11.52 11.05 -4.17
N ARG A 65 -12.48 10.39 -4.79
CA ARG A 65 -13.91 10.64 -4.50
C ARG A 65 -14.23 10.41 -3.04
N ARG A 66 -13.81 9.27 -2.50
CA ARG A 66 -14.03 8.92 -1.10
C ARG A 66 -13.36 9.92 -0.15
N GLY A 67 -12.09 10.23 -0.37
CA GLY A 67 -11.37 11.19 0.45
C GLY A 67 -11.94 12.61 0.39
N ILE A 68 -12.59 13.01 -0.72
CA ILE A 68 -13.19 14.34 -0.85
C ILE A 68 -14.55 14.42 -0.16
N TYR A 69 -15.39 13.42 -0.34
CA TYR A 69 -16.82 13.52 -0.03
C TYR A 69 -17.24 12.72 1.20
N GLU A 70 -16.48 11.70 1.59
CA GLU A 70 -16.92 10.74 2.59
C GLU A 70 -16.04 10.73 3.85
N GLU A 71 -14.72 10.88 3.69
CA GLU A 71 -13.77 10.83 4.80
C GLU A 71 -13.59 12.19 5.46
N LYS A 72 -13.28 12.16 6.76
CA LYS A 72 -12.95 13.34 7.55
C LYS A 72 -11.53 13.23 8.10
N GLY A 73 -10.88 14.37 8.26
CA GLY A 73 -9.53 14.43 8.83
C GLY A 73 -8.42 14.44 7.78
N LEU A 74 -7.26 13.96 8.15
CA LEU A 74 -6.08 13.93 7.29
C LEU A 74 -6.15 12.71 6.36
N ILE A 75 -6.23 12.97 5.05
CA ILE A 75 -6.29 11.93 4.04
C ILE A 75 -5.05 12.00 3.17
N GLY A 76 -4.27 10.94 3.15
CA GLY A 76 -3.15 10.76 2.24
C GLY A 76 -3.51 9.78 1.12
N ILE A 77 -3.23 10.16 -0.13
CA ILE A 77 -3.37 9.27 -1.28
C ILE A 77 -2.01 9.14 -1.95
N ARG A 78 -1.48 7.94 -1.91
CA ARG A 78 -0.16 7.57 -2.36
C ARG A 78 -0.26 6.91 -3.73
N TYR A 79 0.24 7.58 -4.77
CA TYR A 79 0.21 7.04 -6.13
C TYR A 79 1.54 7.30 -6.86
N PRO A 80 1.93 6.42 -7.80
CA PRO A 80 3.18 6.57 -8.53
C PRO A 80 3.12 7.75 -9.50
N ARG A 81 4.28 8.34 -9.76
CA ARG A 81 4.46 9.26 -10.90
C ARG A 81 4.50 8.45 -12.19
N GLY A 82 3.83 8.92 -13.24
CA GLY A 82 3.83 8.30 -14.55
C GLY A 82 2.46 7.87 -15.03
N ARG A 83 2.46 7.02 -16.06
CA ARG A 83 1.22 6.47 -16.62
C ARG A 83 0.83 5.19 -15.88
N ASP A 84 -0.47 4.92 -15.85
CA ASP A 84 -0.97 3.62 -15.43
C ASP A 84 -0.59 2.58 -16.51
N THR A 85 0.18 1.60 -16.09
CA THR A 85 0.60 0.46 -16.91
C THR A 85 0.11 -0.86 -16.31
N SER A 86 -0.82 -0.79 -15.35
CA SER A 86 -1.36 -1.97 -14.68
C SER A 86 -2.10 -2.88 -15.65
N THR A 87 -1.88 -4.17 -15.50
CA THR A 87 -2.43 -5.22 -16.35
C THR A 87 -3.14 -6.33 -15.56
N PHE A 88 -3.27 -6.16 -14.25
CA PHE A 88 -4.04 -7.06 -13.41
C PHE A 88 -5.55 -6.95 -13.70
N ASP A 89 -6.30 -7.99 -13.31
CA ASP A 89 -7.75 -7.98 -13.45
C ASP A 89 -8.40 -6.90 -12.60
N GLN A 90 -8.99 -5.91 -13.27
CA GLN A 90 -9.68 -4.77 -12.65
C GLN A 90 -11.18 -4.98 -12.48
N SER A 91 -11.68 -6.20 -12.67
CA SER A 91 -13.12 -6.49 -12.53
C SER A 91 -13.65 -6.31 -11.11
N VAL A 92 -12.76 -6.38 -10.10
CA VAL A 92 -13.11 -6.21 -8.69
C VAL A 92 -12.21 -5.15 -8.06
N LEU A 93 -12.54 -3.87 -8.26
CA LEU A 93 -11.87 -2.76 -7.60
C LEU A 93 -12.57 -2.42 -6.26
N ASN A 94 -11.77 -2.06 -5.27
CA ASN A 94 -12.28 -1.75 -3.94
C ASN A 94 -11.41 -0.67 -3.26
N THR A 95 -12.03 0.24 -2.53
CA THR A 95 -11.31 1.28 -1.77
C THR A 95 -10.73 0.79 -0.45
N GLU A 96 -11.07 -0.42 -0.02
CA GLU A 96 -10.56 -1.00 1.23
C GLU A 96 -9.45 -2.02 0.94
N TYR A 97 -9.82 -3.20 0.47
CA TYR A 97 -8.88 -4.25 0.09
C TYR A 97 -9.53 -5.20 -0.92
N THR A 98 -8.70 -5.95 -1.63
CA THR A 98 -9.15 -7.05 -2.51
C THR A 98 -8.40 -8.31 -2.13
N HIS A 99 -9.14 -9.38 -1.83
CA HIS A 99 -8.59 -10.69 -1.51
C HIS A 99 -8.86 -11.66 -2.66
N VAL A 100 -7.80 -12.04 -3.37
CA VAL A 100 -7.85 -13.02 -4.46
C VAL A 100 -7.45 -14.36 -3.90
N SER A 101 -8.44 -15.15 -3.57
CA SER A 101 -8.30 -16.53 -3.06
C SER A 101 -8.97 -17.50 -4.02
N GLY A 102 -8.48 -18.70 -4.10
CA GLY A 102 -9.08 -19.70 -5.02
C GLY A 102 -8.43 -21.07 -4.91
N HIS A 103 -7.32 -21.16 -4.24
CA HIS A 103 -6.60 -22.41 -4.05
C HIS A 103 -6.53 -22.76 -2.56
N LYS A 104 -6.47 -24.07 -2.26
CA LYS A 104 -6.12 -24.50 -0.91
C LYS A 104 -4.62 -24.27 -0.73
N THR A 105 -4.24 -23.15 -0.10
CA THR A 105 -2.85 -22.78 0.13
C THR A 105 -2.66 -22.22 1.53
N ASP A 106 -1.46 -22.38 2.06
CA ASP A 106 -1.05 -21.84 3.35
C ASP A 106 -0.24 -20.52 3.19
N THR A 107 -0.10 -20.01 1.96
CA THR A 107 0.74 -18.86 1.63
C THR A 107 -0.08 -17.68 1.14
N LEU A 108 0.13 -16.53 1.77
CA LEU A 108 -0.48 -15.25 1.40
C LEU A 108 0.60 -14.25 0.97
N LEU A 109 0.43 -13.65 -0.18
CA LEU A 109 1.18 -12.50 -0.63
C LEU A 109 0.36 -11.24 -0.35
N ILE A 110 0.97 -10.23 0.29
CA ILE A 110 0.31 -8.96 0.59
C ILE A 110 1.08 -7.84 -0.09
N SER A 111 0.37 -6.89 -0.67
CA SER A 111 0.94 -5.65 -1.15
C SER A 111 -0.09 -4.53 -1.32
N TYR A 112 0.39 -3.36 -1.76
CA TYR A 112 -0.43 -2.22 -2.12
C TYR A 112 0.24 -1.40 -3.23
N GLY A 113 -0.53 -0.49 -3.82
CA GLY A 113 -0.05 0.39 -4.87
C GLY A 113 0.44 -0.39 -6.10
N ARG A 114 1.41 0.15 -6.81
CA ARG A 114 1.87 -0.41 -8.09
C ARG A 114 2.54 -1.79 -7.98
N ILE A 115 3.12 -2.15 -6.83
CA ILE A 115 3.72 -3.48 -6.64
C ILE A 115 2.69 -4.59 -6.84
N TYR A 116 1.42 -4.30 -6.60
CA TYR A 116 0.35 -5.28 -6.75
C TYR A 116 0.31 -5.92 -8.14
N ASP A 117 0.51 -5.13 -9.20
CA ASP A 117 0.50 -5.67 -10.57
C ASP A 117 1.58 -6.73 -10.78
N ALA A 118 2.80 -6.46 -10.31
CA ALA A 118 3.89 -7.44 -10.38
C ALA A 118 3.59 -8.71 -9.57
N LEU A 119 2.99 -8.56 -8.38
CA LEU A 119 2.61 -9.71 -7.55
C LEU A 119 1.44 -10.50 -8.13
N TYR A 120 0.51 -9.85 -8.80
CA TYR A 120 -0.58 -10.50 -9.50
C TYR A 120 -0.04 -11.46 -10.58
N HIS A 121 0.93 -11.01 -11.38
CA HIS A 121 1.60 -11.87 -12.37
C HIS A 121 2.49 -12.93 -11.73
N ALA A 122 3.18 -12.59 -10.64
CA ALA A 122 3.96 -13.56 -9.90
C ALA A 122 3.09 -14.71 -9.35
N LYS A 123 1.90 -14.39 -8.82
CA LYS A 123 0.91 -15.37 -8.40
C LYS A 123 0.51 -16.30 -9.55
N GLN A 124 0.16 -15.74 -10.72
CA GLN A 124 -0.21 -16.55 -11.88
C GLN A 124 0.89 -17.54 -12.29
N ARG A 125 2.15 -17.09 -12.22
CA ARG A 125 3.30 -17.97 -12.51
C ARG A 125 3.50 -19.03 -11.43
N ALA A 126 3.32 -18.67 -10.16
CA ALA A 126 3.42 -19.62 -9.05
C ALA A 126 2.35 -20.72 -9.16
N ASP A 127 1.12 -20.36 -9.54
CA ASP A 127 0.03 -21.33 -9.80
C ASP A 127 0.42 -22.32 -10.91
N GLN A 128 1.02 -21.83 -12.01
CA GLN A 128 1.50 -22.68 -13.10
C GLN A 128 2.64 -23.62 -12.67
N MET A 129 3.40 -23.23 -11.65
CA MET A 129 4.51 -24.03 -11.09
C MET A 129 4.08 -24.95 -9.95
N ALA A 130 2.79 -25.14 -9.74
CA ALA A 130 2.20 -25.92 -8.65
C ALA A 130 2.62 -25.44 -7.23
N CYS A 131 2.90 -24.16 -7.09
CA CYS A 131 3.16 -23.48 -5.83
C CYS A 131 2.08 -22.41 -5.56
N PRO A 132 0.81 -22.81 -5.33
CA PRO A 132 -0.28 -21.86 -5.23
C PRO A 132 -0.11 -20.93 -4.03
N CYS A 133 -0.48 -19.67 -4.23
CA CYS A 133 -0.57 -18.67 -3.19
C CYS A 133 -1.80 -17.80 -3.39
N ASP A 134 -2.32 -17.24 -2.30
CA ASP A 134 -3.38 -16.25 -2.35
C ASP A 134 -2.77 -14.84 -2.30
N LEU A 135 -3.55 -13.83 -2.72
CA LEU A 135 -3.08 -12.47 -2.86
C LEU A 135 -4.05 -11.52 -2.17
N LEU A 136 -3.53 -10.69 -1.28
CA LEU A 136 -4.28 -9.64 -0.59
C LEU A 136 -3.71 -8.27 -0.99
N LYS A 137 -4.52 -7.50 -1.69
CA LYS A 137 -4.22 -6.12 -2.04
C LYS A 137 -4.86 -5.17 -1.03
N LEU A 138 -4.08 -4.25 -0.49
CA LEU A 138 -4.57 -3.17 0.34
C LEU A 138 -4.74 -1.92 -0.52
N THR A 139 -5.94 -1.33 -0.55
CA THR A 139 -6.17 -0.02 -1.17
C THR A 139 -6.18 1.04 -0.08
N ARG A 140 -6.93 0.85 1.00
CA ARG A 140 -6.75 1.58 2.25
C ARG A 140 -5.66 0.89 3.06
N ILE A 141 -4.51 1.55 3.17
CA ILE A 141 -3.34 0.97 3.82
C ILE A 141 -3.25 1.32 5.30
N PHE A 142 -3.87 2.43 5.73
CA PHE A 142 -3.88 2.85 7.13
C PHE A 142 -5.19 3.59 7.48
N PRO A 143 -5.76 3.39 8.68
CA PRO A 143 -5.41 2.32 9.63
C PRO A 143 -5.69 0.94 9.05
N ILE A 144 -4.92 -0.04 9.49
CA ILE A 144 -5.11 -1.44 9.09
C ILE A 144 -6.43 -1.92 9.67
N GLN A 145 -7.27 -2.49 8.83
CA GLN A 145 -8.58 -2.98 9.25
C GLN A 145 -8.46 -4.36 9.91
N GLU A 146 -9.26 -4.61 10.91
CA GLU A 146 -9.32 -5.90 11.61
C GLU A 146 -9.54 -7.07 10.64
N ALA A 147 -10.39 -6.89 9.63
CA ALA A 147 -10.62 -7.90 8.60
C ALA A 147 -9.33 -8.33 7.87
N ILE A 148 -8.38 -7.42 7.66
CA ILE A 148 -7.08 -7.70 7.05
C ILE A 148 -6.25 -8.60 7.95
N VAL A 149 -6.24 -8.31 9.25
CA VAL A 149 -5.53 -9.11 10.26
C VAL A 149 -6.12 -10.52 10.34
N GLU A 150 -7.45 -10.63 10.37
CA GLU A 150 -8.13 -11.93 10.41
C GLU A 150 -7.89 -12.76 9.15
N ILE A 151 -7.91 -12.14 7.96
CA ILE A 151 -7.52 -12.83 6.73
C ILE A 151 -6.08 -13.32 6.84
N ALA A 152 -5.15 -12.45 7.21
CA ALA A 152 -3.73 -12.78 7.27
C ALA A 152 -3.45 -13.91 8.27
N LYS A 153 -4.08 -13.92 9.44
CA LYS A 153 -3.94 -14.98 10.46
C LYS A 153 -4.36 -16.37 9.98
N SER A 154 -5.19 -16.46 8.97
CA SER A 154 -5.64 -17.74 8.43
C SER A 154 -4.57 -18.47 7.60
N TYR A 155 -3.46 -17.79 7.27
CA TYR A 155 -2.34 -18.35 6.51
C TYR A 155 -1.15 -18.65 7.39
N ARG A 156 -0.42 -19.72 7.05
CA ARG A 156 0.80 -20.11 7.76
C ARG A 156 2.01 -19.30 7.34
N HIS A 157 2.08 -18.87 6.09
CA HIS A 157 3.18 -18.13 5.50
C HIS A 157 2.66 -16.82 4.89
N ILE A 158 3.18 -15.69 5.33
CA ILE A 158 2.81 -14.37 4.84
C ILE A 158 4.07 -13.68 4.33
N LEU A 159 4.01 -13.18 3.09
CA LEU A 159 5.04 -12.33 2.50
C LEU A 159 4.42 -10.98 2.18
N PHE A 160 4.90 -9.92 2.81
CA PHE A 160 4.42 -8.57 2.59
C PHE A 160 5.44 -7.76 1.78
N PHE A 161 5.01 -7.23 0.65
CA PHE A 161 5.83 -6.43 -0.27
C PHE A 161 5.35 -4.99 -0.24
N GLU A 162 6.25 -4.04 0.04
CA GLU A 162 5.92 -2.62 0.04
C GLU A 162 7.07 -1.74 -0.47
N GLU A 163 6.71 -0.57 -1.01
CA GLU A 163 7.66 0.45 -1.47
C GLU A 163 7.96 1.51 -0.39
N ALA A 164 7.30 1.46 0.78
CA ALA A 164 7.64 2.30 1.91
C ALA A 164 8.86 1.75 2.65
N TYR A 165 9.46 2.61 3.48
CA TYR A 165 10.63 2.25 4.26
C TYR A 165 10.34 1.10 5.22
N TYR A 166 11.32 0.21 5.39
CA TYR A 166 11.19 -1.00 6.20
C TYR A 166 10.78 -0.71 7.65
N TYR A 167 11.26 0.39 8.24
CA TYR A 167 10.89 0.79 9.60
C TYR A 167 9.74 1.80 9.58
N GLY A 168 8.67 1.49 10.30
CA GLY A 168 7.44 2.28 10.31
C GLY A 168 6.53 2.11 9.09
N GLY A 169 6.83 1.16 8.19
CA GLY A 169 5.96 0.81 7.08
C GLY A 169 4.73 -0.01 7.49
N ILE A 170 3.79 -0.17 6.57
CA ILE A 170 2.55 -0.93 6.82
C ILE A 170 2.84 -2.39 7.14
N SER A 171 3.88 -2.98 6.54
CA SER A 171 4.28 -4.35 6.84
C SER A 171 4.74 -4.52 8.29
N GLN A 172 5.36 -3.50 8.88
CA GLN A 172 5.69 -3.54 10.31
C GLN A 172 4.44 -3.44 11.16
N LEU A 173 3.57 -2.47 10.88
CA LEU A 173 2.34 -2.27 11.64
C LEU A 173 1.43 -3.51 11.63
N LEU A 174 1.30 -4.16 10.46
CA LEU A 174 0.56 -5.43 10.38
C LEU A 174 1.25 -6.55 11.16
N GLY A 175 2.58 -6.63 11.09
CA GLY A 175 3.35 -7.63 11.83
C GLY A 175 3.17 -7.49 13.35
N ASP A 176 3.18 -6.26 13.86
CA ASP A 176 2.96 -5.97 15.28
C ASP A 176 1.54 -6.40 15.70
N GLN A 177 0.51 -6.08 14.91
CA GLN A 177 -0.88 -6.51 15.19
C GLN A 177 -1.04 -8.03 15.12
N LEU A 178 -0.39 -8.70 14.18
CA LEU A 178 -0.39 -10.16 14.09
C LEU A 178 0.23 -10.80 15.35
N LEU A 179 1.36 -10.27 15.83
CA LEU A 179 2.01 -10.74 17.06
C LEU A 179 1.14 -10.51 18.29
N GLU A 180 0.52 -9.34 18.43
CA GLU A 180 -0.42 -9.02 19.52
C GLU A 180 -1.61 -9.98 19.55
N GLN A 181 -2.05 -10.45 18.38
CA GLN A 181 -3.13 -11.42 18.25
C GLN A 181 -2.66 -12.89 18.26
N GLY A 182 -1.42 -13.14 18.63
CA GLY A 182 -0.88 -14.49 18.83
C GLY A 182 -0.57 -15.27 17.56
N TYR A 183 -0.33 -14.59 16.43
CA TYR A 183 0.11 -15.26 15.20
C TYR A 183 1.48 -15.92 15.38
N THR A 184 1.57 -17.20 15.03
CA THR A 184 2.78 -18.02 15.18
C THR A 184 3.36 -18.52 13.86
N GLY A 185 2.79 -18.12 12.74
CA GLY A 185 3.26 -18.47 11.40
C GLY A 185 4.51 -17.69 10.97
N THR A 186 4.93 -17.89 9.75
CA THR A 186 6.07 -17.17 9.17
C THR A 186 5.59 -15.85 8.57
N TYR A 187 6.17 -14.74 9.00
CA TYR A 187 5.92 -13.41 8.47
C TYR A 187 7.19 -12.79 7.91
N VAL A 188 7.23 -12.54 6.61
CA VAL A 188 8.40 -11.98 5.93
C VAL A 188 8.03 -10.62 5.33
N ARG A 189 8.85 -9.60 5.63
CA ARG A 189 8.70 -8.25 5.10
C ARG A 189 9.74 -7.97 4.03
N ILE A 190 9.30 -7.53 2.87
CA ILE A 190 10.12 -7.20 1.71
C ILE A 190 9.88 -5.73 1.40
N ALA A 191 10.79 -4.88 1.89
CA ALA A 191 10.71 -3.43 1.83
C ALA A 191 12.11 -2.82 1.77
N PRO A 192 12.25 -1.59 1.24
CA PRO A 192 13.52 -0.87 1.23
C PRO A 192 14.05 -0.61 2.64
N LYS A 193 15.34 -0.86 2.85
CA LYS A 193 16.06 -0.60 4.12
C LYS A 193 17.00 0.58 4.04
N ASP A 194 17.13 1.18 2.88
CA ASP A 194 18.01 2.32 2.60
C ASP A 194 17.43 3.15 1.46
N PHE A 195 18.03 4.29 1.18
CA PHE A 195 17.67 5.08 0.01
C PHE A 195 17.85 4.26 -1.27
N ILE A 196 16.85 4.33 -2.14
CA ILE A 196 16.91 3.70 -3.45
C ILE A 196 17.51 4.71 -4.42
N ARG A 197 18.55 4.30 -5.15
CA ARG A 197 19.13 5.14 -6.19
C ARG A 197 18.10 5.43 -7.27
N GLN A 198 18.16 6.66 -7.80
CA GLN A 198 17.38 7.07 -8.95
C GLN A 198 17.60 6.08 -10.12
N ALA A 199 16.51 5.57 -10.65
CA ALA A 199 16.53 4.75 -11.86
C ALA A 199 15.28 5.05 -12.70
N PRO A 200 15.39 5.12 -14.03
CA PRO A 200 14.21 5.12 -14.89
C PRO A 200 13.44 3.83 -14.67
N MET A 201 12.10 3.91 -14.67
CA MET A 201 11.28 2.70 -14.71
C MET A 201 11.66 1.93 -15.98
N GLN A 202 12.24 0.76 -15.81
CA GLN A 202 12.36 -0.17 -16.93
C GLN A 202 10.97 -0.75 -17.20
N VAL A 203 10.48 -0.49 -18.41
CA VAL A 203 9.26 -1.06 -18.97
C VAL A 203 9.46 -2.54 -19.26
#